data_13eb96cc497ddafcc8fe2f4f5c874d89
#
_entry.id   13eb96cc497ddafcc8fe2f4f5c874d89
#
_cell.length_a   1.000
_cell.length_b   1.000
_cell.length_c   1.000
_cell.angle_alpha   90.00
_cell.angle_beta   90.00
_cell.angle_gamma   90.00
#
_symmetry.space_group_name_H-M   'P 1'
#
loop_
_entity.id
_entity.type
_entity.pdbx_description
1 polymer ?
#
loop_
_entity_poly.entity_id
_entity_poly.type
_entity_poly.pdbx_seq_one_letter_code
_entity_poly.pdbx_strand_id
1 'polypeptide(L)'
;PEILIVDEALSVGDVFFQAKCYHKFEEFKKLGKTILFVSHDLTSIAKYCDRVVLLNKGVKLAEGSPRDMVNMYKKLLVHQLDEDTLEDVNGKSAINEHVEDGKAWKEHFEINPKLLDYGEKQAEIVDFCIIDQYGQYSSIIEKGSTCQIKAKLYFHEQVKNPIFTITIRNKQGTDITGTNTMFERVETGVVEAGESRIVTYTQRIDLQGGDYLISLGCTGYVGDEFRVYHRLYD
;
A
#
# COMPACT_ATOMS: atom_id res chain seq x y z
N PRO A 1 8.57 -22.21 -32.87
CA PRO A 1 9.33 -20.99 -33.17
C PRO A 1 10.51 -20.84 -32.20
N GLU A 2 11.54 -20.11 -32.59
CA GLU A 2 12.67 -19.79 -31.70
C GLU A 2 12.35 -18.58 -30.83
N ILE A 3 11.49 -17.69 -31.33
CA ILE A 3 10.98 -16.51 -30.64
C ILE A 3 9.46 -16.57 -30.67
N LEU A 4 8.84 -16.43 -29.53
CA LEU A 4 7.39 -16.31 -29.35
C LEU A 4 7.06 -14.90 -28.86
N ILE A 5 6.17 -14.21 -29.56
CA ILE A 5 5.67 -12.90 -29.11
C ILE A 5 4.22 -13.07 -28.71
N VAL A 6 3.89 -12.65 -27.49
CA VAL A 6 2.55 -12.74 -26.92
C VAL A 6 2.16 -11.37 -26.39
N ASP A 7 1.15 -10.79 -27.02
CA ASP A 7 0.62 -9.47 -26.69
C ASP A 7 -0.81 -9.63 -26.19
N GLU A 8 -1.04 -9.33 -24.89
CA GLU A 8 -2.32 -9.36 -24.17
C GLU A 8 -3.17 -10.65 -24.33
N ALA A 9 -2.64 -11.68 -24.99
CA ALA A 9 -3.42 -12.86 -25.39
C ALA A 9 -3.83 -13.76 -24.22
N LEU A 10 -3.26 -13.57 -23.02
CA LEU A 10 -3.54 -14.41 -21.85
C LEU A 10 -4.63 -13.85 -20.95
N SER A 11 -5.06 -12.62 -21.18
CA SER A 11 -6.21 -12.02 -20.49
C SER A 11 -7.56 -12.48 -21.06
N VAL A 12 -7.54 -13.22 -22.17
CA VAL A 12 -8.74 -13.70 -22.88
C VAL A 12 -8.89 -15.21 -22.67
N GLY A 13 -10.10 -15.67 -22.36
CA GLY A 13 -10.43 -17.08 -22.19
C GLY A 13 -10.75 -17.47 -20.74
N ASP A 14 -11.16 -18.73 -20.57
CA ASP A 14 -11.44 -19.27 -19.25
C ASP A 14 -10.16 -19.66 -18.49
N VAL A 15 -10.28 -19.92 -17.20
CA VAL A 15 -9.16 -20.27 -16.31
C VAL A 15 -8.40 -21.51 -16.80
N PHE A 16 -9.10 -22.48 -17.44
CA PHE A 16 -8.47 -23.69 -17.97
C PHE A 16 -7.62 -23.40 -19.21
N PHE A 17 -8.09 -22.50 -20.06
CA PHE A 17 -7.34 -22.07 -21.23
C PHE A 17 -6.08 -21.29 -20.81
N GLN A 18 -6.22 -20.36 -19.87
CA GLN A 18 -5.09 -19.62 -19.31
C GLN A 18 -4.04 -20.57 -18.71
N ALA A 19 -4.46 -21.55 -17.90
CA ALA A 19 -3.56 -22.55 -17.32
C ALA A 19 -2.78 -23.32 -18.39
N LYS A 20 -3.44 -23.72 -19.51
CA LYS A 20 -2.78 -24.39 -20.64
C LYS A 20 -1.74 -23.49 -21.32
N CYS A 21 -2.04 -22.22 -21.49
CA CYS A 21 -1.12 -21.25 -22.09
C CYS A 21 0.12 -21.06 -21.21
N TYR A 22 -0.04 -20.89 -19.91
CA TYR A 22 1.09 -20.76 -18.99
C TYR A 22 1.94 -22.04 -18.91
N HIS A 23 1.31 -23.23 -18.93
CA HIS A 23 2.05 -24.48 -19.00
C HIS A 23 2.91 -24.55 -20.28
N LYS A 24 2.37 -24.07 -21.41
CA LYS A 24 3.09 -24.02 -22.67
C LYS A 24 4.26 -23.03 -22.64
N PHE A 25 4.12 -21.92 -21.90
CA PHE A 25 5.23 -20.99 -21.65
C PHE A 25 6.38 -21.66 -20.91
N GLU A 26 6.08 -22.43 -19.87
CA GLU A 26 7.09 -23.15 -19.12
C GLU A 26 7.81 -24.20 -19.98
N GLU A 27 7.09 -24.89 -20.88
CA GLU A 27 7.71 -25.81 -21.83
C GLU A 27 8.67 -25.08 -22.77
N PHE A 28 8.25 -23.96 -23.36
CA PHE A 28 9.12 -23.19 -24.27
C PHE A 28 10.34 -22.63 -23.52
N LYS A 29 10.17 -22.19 -22.30
CA LYS A 29 11.26 -21.72 -21.45
C LYS A 29 12.27 -22.83 -21.15
N LYS A 30 11.80 -24.05 -20.82
CA LYS A 30 12.67 -25.23 -20.62
C LYS A 30 13.43 -25.62 -21.89
N LEU A 31 12.86 -25.37 -23.07
CA LEU A 31 13.51 -25.60 -24.38
C LEU A 31 14.46 -24.44 -24.77
N GLY A 32 14.71 -23.48 -23.90
CA GLY A 32 15.61 -22.36 -24.16
C GLY A 32 15.07 -21.35 -25.20
N LYS A 33 13.76 -21.34 -25.46
CA LYS A 33 13.17 -20.41 -26.43
C LYS A 33 12.98 -19.04 -25.82
N THR A 34 13.08 -18.00 -26.66
CA THR A 34 12.84 -16.61 -26.24
C THR A 34 11.35 -16.30 -26.31
N ILE A 35 10.79 -15.76 -25.22
CA ILE A 35 9.40 -15.31 -25.15
C ILE A 35 9.38 -13.81 -24.87
N LEU A 36 8.78 -13.03 -25.77
CA LEU A 36 8.46 -11.64 -25.53
C LEU A 36 6.98 -11.57 -25.10
N PHE A 37 6.77 -11.24 -23.85
CA PHE A 37 5.46 -11.21 -23.23
C PHE A 37 5.07 -9.78 -22.90
N VAL A 38 3.98 -9.27 -23.50
CA VAL A 38 3.41 -7.96 -23.23
C VAL A 38 2.10 -8.17 -22.48
N SER A 39 1.98 -7.58 -21.30
CA SER A 39 0.78 -7.66 -20.48
C SER A 39 0.73 -6.53 -19.47
N HIS A 40 -0.49 -6.16 -19.06
CA HIS A 40 -0.75 -5.32 -17.90
C HIS A 40 -1.03 -6.14 -16.62
N ASP A 41 -1.10 -7.49 -16.70
CA ASP A 41 -1.21 -8.34 -15.53
C ASP A 41 0.16 -8.50 -14.85
N LEU A 42 0.38 -7.67 -13.83
CA LEU A 42 1.63 -7.64 -13.07
C LEU A 42 1.93 -8.95 -12.36
N THR A 43 0.91 -9.75 -12.03
CA THR A 43 1.07 -11.06 -11.38
C THR A 43 1.72 -12.04 -12.34
N SER A 44 1.25 -12.09 -13.58
CA SER A 44 1.82 -12.93 -14.63
C SER A 44 3.23 -12.48 -15.01
N ILE A 45 3.47 -11.17 -15.11
CA ILE A 45 4.82 -10.61 -15.34
C ILE A 45 5.78 -11.07 -14.23
N ALA A 46 5.41 -10.90 -12.96
CA ALA A 46 6.26 -11.27 -11.82
C ALA A 46 6.57 -12.77 -11.77
N LYS A 47 5.63 -13.61 -12.22
CA LYS A 47 5.73 -15.08 -12.14
C LYS A 47 6.50 -15.70 -13.29
N TYR A 48 6.31 -15.21 -14.51
CA TYR A 48 6.77 -15.92 -15.73
C TYR A 48 7.95 -15.24 -16.44
N CYS A 49 8.21 -13.96 -16.18
CA CYS A 49 9.30 -13.24 -16.81
C CYS A 49 10.62 -13.40 -16.03
N ASP A 50 11.74 -13.44 -16.74
CA ASP A 50 13.09 -13.40 -16.15
C ASP A 50 13.65 -11.98 -16.11
N ARG A 51 13.20 -11.15 -17.05
CA ARG A 51 13.57 -9.75 -17.21
C ARG A 51 12.40 -8.97 -17.75
N VAL A 52 12.25 -7.74 -17.32
CA VAL A 52 11.14 -6.84 -17.70
C VAL A 52 11.69 -5.52 -18.19
N VAL A 53 11.11 -5.02 -19.27
CA VAL A 53 11.32 -3.66 -19.78
C VAL A 53 10.08 -2.84 -19.51
N LEU A 54 10.24 -1.73 -18.82
CA LEU A 54 9.18 -0.81 -18.50
C LEU A 54 9.09 0.29 -19.57
N LEU A 55 7.92 0.41 -20.17
CA LEU A 55 7.63 1.42 -21.19
C LEU A 55 6.58 2.41 -20.65
N ASN A 56 6.77 3.69 -20.95
CA ASN A 56 5.76 4.73 -20.69
C ASN A 56 5.74 5.69 -21.88
N LYS A 57 4.54 5.96 -22.41
CA LYS A 57 4.32 6.86 -23.58
C LYS A 57 5.28 6.56 -24.76
N GLY A 58 5.59 5.27 -25.00
CA GLY A 58 6.49 4.85 -26.08
C GLY A 58 7.98 4.97 -25.77
N VAL A 59 8.36 5.41 -24.57
CA VAL A 59 9.75 5.54 -24.14
C VAL A 59 10.10 4.42 -23.17
N LYS A 60 11.30 3.83 -23.31
CA LYS A 60 11.84 2.88 -22.34
C LYS A 60 12.31 3.65 -21.12
N LEU A 61 11.65 3.42 -19.98
CA LEU A 61 12.01 4.07 -18.71
C LEU A 61 13.08 3.28 -17.96
N ALA A 62 12.90 1.96 -17.87
CA ALA A 62 13.78 1.11 -17.10
C ALA A 62 13.78 -0.32 -17.63
N GLU A 63 14.75 -1.12 -17.18
CA GLU A 63 14.86 -2.55 -17.46
C GLU A 63 15.52 -3.23 -16.25
N GLY A 64 14.98 -4.37 -15.82
CA GLY A 64 15.54 -5.08 -14.68
C GLY A 64 14.76 -6.33 -14.29
N SER A 65 14.89 -6.71 -13.02
CA SER A 65 14.16 -7.86 -12.48
C SER A 65 12.64 -7.62 -12.54
N PRO A 66 11.82 -8.68 -12.68
CA PRO A 66 10.36 -8.54 -12.68
C PRO A 66 9.85 -7.81 -11.43
N ARG A 67 10.41 -8.12 -10.28
CA ARG A 67 10.04 -7.51 -9.01
C ARG A 67 10.25 -5.99 -9.01
N ASP A 68 11.45 -5.55 -9.41
CA ASP A 68 11.80 -4.13 -9.40
C ASP A 68 10.98 -3.34 -10.42
N MET A 69 10.79 -3.91 -11.62
CA MET A 69 10.05 -3.26 -12.68
C MET A 69 8.54 -3.19 -12.39
N VAL A 70 7.98 -4.23 -11.78
CA VAL A 70 6.58 -4.22 -11.31
C VAL A 70 6.39 -3.15 -10.24
N ASN A 71 7.31 -3.03 -9.29
CA ASN A 71 7.24 -1.99 -8.26
C ASN A 71 7.37 -0.59 -8.85
N MET A 72 8.30 -0.40 -9.80
CA MET A 72 8.45 0.87 -10.52
C MET A 72 7.19 1.23 -11.31
N TYR A 73 6.58 0.27 -12.01
CA TYR A 73 5.32 0.49 -12.73
C TYR A 73 4.19 0.88 -11.80
N LYS A 74 4.06 0.22 -10.65
CA LYS A 74 3.07 0.58 -9.62
C LYS A 74 3.27 2.02 -9.12
N LYS A 75 4.52 2.43 -8.89
CA LYS A 75 4.86 3.81 -8.50
C LYS A 75 4.47 4.83 -9.58
N LEU A 76 4.70 4.52 -10.85
CA LEU A 76 4.27 5.37 -11.97
C LEU A 76 2.75 5.53 -12.02
N LEU A 77 1.99 4.45 -11.79
CA LEU A 77 0.53 4.49 -11.80
C LEU A 77 -0.05 5.39 -10.70
N VAL A 78 0.61 5.48 -9.56
CA VAL A 78 0.17 6.32 -8.43
C VAL A 78 0.86 7.69 -8.38
N HIS A 79 1.45 8.14 -9.51
CA HIS A 79 2.15 9.43 -9.63
C HIS A 79 3.28 9.64 -8.60
N GLN A 80 3.91 8.55 -8.13
CA GLN A 80 4.98 8.59 -7.14
C GLN A 80 6.40 8.70 -7.75
N LEU A 81 6.51 8.77 -9.07
CA LEU A 81 7.75 9.01 -9.80
C LEU A 81 7.57 10.24 -10.68
N ASP A 82 8.15 11.35 -10.31
CA ASP A 82 8.45 12.42 -11.25
C ASP A 82 9.54 11.93 -12.21
N GLU A 83 9.50 12.38 -13.48
CA GLU A 83 10.43 11.95 -14.53
C GLU A 83 11.92 12.19 -14.15
N ASP A 84 12.19 13.08 -13.21
CA ASP A 84 13.55 13.46 -12.75
C ASP A 84 14.16 12.51 -11.70
N THR A 85 13.39 11.56 -11.13
CA THR A 85 13.91 10.64 -10.09
C THR A 85 14.45 9.32 -10.64
N LEU A 86 14.55 9.15 -11.96
CA LEU A 86 14.96 7.90 -12.60
C LEU A 86 16.47 7.63 -12.58
N GLU A 87 17.31 8.61 -12.23
CA GLU A 87 18.77 8.47 -12.26
C GLU A 87 19.38 7.71 -11.07
N ASP A 88 18.65 7.51 -9.96
CA ASP A 88 19.21 6.97 -8.71
C ASP A 88 18.87 5.50 -8.41
N VAL A 89 18.40 4.70 -9.36
CA VAL A 89 17.99 3.30 -9.10
C VAL A 89 19.16 2.31 -9.13
N ASN A 90 20.38 2.77 -9.40
CA ASN A 90 21.59 1.92 -9.37
C ASN A 90 22.36 2.08 -8.05
N GLY A 91 21.87 1.43 -7.01
CA GLY A 91 22.69 1.04 -5.87
C GLY A 91 22.50 1.83 -4.60
N LYS A 92 22.17 1.06 -3.62
CA LYS A 92 22.23 1.19 -2.17
C LYS A 92 20.86 1.33 -1.51
N SER A 93 20.51 0.23 -0.85
CA SER A 93 19.67 0.18 0.32
C SER A 93 20.17 1.21 1.34
N ALA A 94 19.68 2.43 1.24
CA ALA A 94 19.80 3.42 2.29
C ALA A 94 18.43 3.53 2.93
N ILE A 95 18.38 3.28 4.21
CA ILE A 95 17.30 3.73 5.07
C ILE A 95 17.33 5.26 4.97
N ASN A 96 16.63 5.81 3.98
CA ASN A 96 16.50 7.24 3.84
C ASN A 96 15.44 7.71 4.83
N GLU A 97 15.87 8.54 5.76
CA GLU A 97 15.02 9.47 6.47
C GLU A 97 14.10 10.14 5.45
N HIS A 98 12.81 10.19 5.77
CA HIS A 98 11.79 10.80 4.92
C HIS A 98 12.24 12.17 4.48
N VAL A 99 12.46 12.38 3.19
CA VAL A 99 12.54 13.72 2.62
C VAL A 99 11.13 14.30 2.76
N GLU A 100 10.96 15.21 3.71
CA GLU A 100 9.75 16.00 3.83
C GLU A 100 9.71 16.94 2.60
N ASP A 101 8.89 16.59 1.61
CA ASP A 101 8.64 17.42 0.44
C ASP A 101 7.73 18.64 0.75
N GLY A 102 7.43 18.85 2.03
CA GLY A 102 6.58 19.93 2.53
C GLY A 102 5.09 19.70 2.33
N LYS A 103 4.67 18.55 1.78
CA LYS A 103 3.28 18.13 1.63
C LYS A 103 2.80 17.37 2.87
N ALA A 104 1.50 17.43 3.15
CA ALA A 104 0.89 16.54 4.13
C ALA A 104 0.98 15.09 3.65
N TRP A 105 1.21 14.14 4.56
CA TRP A 105 1.34 12.71 4.21
C TRP A 105 0.18 12.17 3.41
N LYS A 106 -1.06 12.57 3.76
CA LYS A 106 -2.29 12.15 3.09
C LYS A 106 -2.40 12.62 1.64
N GLU A 107 -1.64 13.65 1.23
CA GLU A 107 -1.64 14.14 -0.15
C GLU A 107 -0.97 13.18 -1.14
N HIS A 108 -0.24 12.19 -0.63
CA HIS A 108 0.35 11.11 -1.44
C HIS A 108 -0.65 9.99 -1.77
N PHE A 109 -1.90 10.07 -1.27
CA PHE A 109 -2.89 9.01 -1.41
C PHE A 109 -4.19 9.52 -2.03
N GLU A 110 -4.82 8.68 -2.83
CA GLU A 110 -6.18 8.90 -3.27
C GLU A 110 -7.14 8.55 -2.12
N ILE A 111 -7.86 9.56 -1.63
CA ILE A 111 -8.80 9.40 -0.52
C ILE A 111 -10.16 9.04 -1.11
N ASN A 112 -10.80 8.00 -0.58
CA ASN A 112 -12.14 7.62 -0.97
C ASN A 112 -13.12 8.79 -0.77
N PRO A 113 -13.82 9.25 -1.82
CA PRO A 113 -14.75 10.37 -1.69
C PRO A 113 -15.97 10.06 -0.80
N LYS A 114 -16.18 8.78 -0.44
CA LYS A 114 -17.23 8.33 0.48
C LYS A 114 -16.73 8.11 1.91
N LEU A 115 -15.48 8.49 2.21
CA LEU A 115 -14.92 8.43 3.55
C LEU A 115 -15.85 9.16 4.54
N LEU A 116 -16.22 8.48 5.63
CA LEU A 116 -16.97 9.08 6.71
C LEU A 116 -15.98 9.66 7.73
N ASP A 117 -16.04 10.97 7.91
CA ASP A 117 -15.28 11.71 8.90
C ASP A 117 -16.25 12.14 10.02
N TYR A 118 -16.09 11.56 11.21
CA TYR A 118 -17.00 11.87 12.34
C TYR A 118 -16.30 11.71 13.69
N GLY A 119 -16.93 12.25 14.72
CA GLY A 119 -16.50 12.23 16.12
C GLY A 119 -16.60 13.61 16.75
N GLU A 120 -16.36 13.67 18.05
CA GLU A 120 -16.47 14.88 18.86
C GLU A 120 -15.30 15.86 18.68
N LYS A 121 -14.23 15.42 17.99
CA LYS A 121 -13.04 16.20 17.64
C LYS A 121 -12.19 16.70 18.84
N GLN A 122 -12.33 16.18 20.05
CA GLN A 122 -11.38 16.47 21.13
C GLN A 122 -9.96 16.01 20.79
N ALA A 123 -9.84 14.91 20.04
CA ALA A 123 -8.60 14.49 19.38
C ALA A 123 -8.91 14.26 17.91
N GLU A 124 -8.15 14.87 17.00
CA GLU A 124 -8.41 14.85 15.56
C GLU A 124 -7.26 14.19 14.83
N ILE A 125 -7.58 13.26 13.92
CA ILE A 125 -6.60 12.69 12.97
C ILE A 125 -6.40 13.73 11.88
N VAL A 126 -5.27 14.40 11.90
CA VAL A 126 -4.97 15.52 10.97
C VAL A 126 -4.24 15.05 9.74
N ASP A 127 -3.49 13.93 9.84
CA ASP A 127 -2.70 13.40 8.76
C ASP A 127 -2.51 11.88 8.89
N PHE A 128 -2.23 11.19 7.78
CA PHE A 128 -1.96 9.75 7.78
C PHE A 128 -1.17 9.33 6.56
N CYS A 129 -0.46 8.20 6.67
CA CYS A 129 0.23 7.59 5.54
C CYS A 129 0.37 6.08 5.71
N ILE A 130 0.67 5.43 4.59
CA ILE A 130 1.12 4.04 4.53
C ILE A 130 2.53 4.04 3.97
N ILE A 131 3.42 3.34 4.64
CA ILE A 131 4.83 3.20 4.26
C ILE A 131 5.08 1.72 3.99
N ASP A 132 5.55 1.41 2.80
CA ASP A 132 5.87 0.05 2.38
C ASP A 132 7.15 -0.48 3.03
N GLN A 133 7.52 -1.71 2.71
CA GLN A 133 8.74 -2.37 3.19
C GLN A 133 10.04 -1.70 2.75
N TYR A 134 9.97 -0.78 1.80
CA TYR A 134 11.13 0.00 1.28
C TYR A 134 11.22 1.40 1.89
N GLY A 135 10.30 1.73 2.82
CA GLY A 135 10.25 3.06 3.45
C GLY A 135 9.60 4.13 2.57
N GLN A 136 8.81 3.74 1.56
CA GLN A 136 8.18 4.68 0.62
C GLN A 136 6.69 4.82 0.92
N TYR A 137 6.12 6.01 0.67
CA TYR A 137 4.68 6.19 0.65
C TYR A 137 4.06 5.31 -0.45
N SER A 138 3.16 4.42 -0.08
CA SER A 138 2.56 3.50 -1.05
C SER A 138 1.17 3.05 -0.62
N SER A 139 0.21 3.11 -1.53
CA SER A 139 -1.09 2.45 -1.39
C SER A 139 -1.07 0.98 -1.82
N ILE A 140 0.07 0.50 -2.35
CA ILE A 140 0.22 -0.86 -2.86
C ILE A 140 1.24 -1.59 -2.01
N ILE A 141 0.77 -2.60 -1.28
CA ILE A 141 1.60 -3.40 -0.36
C ILE A 141 1.67 -4.83 -0.86
N GLU A 142 2.87 -5.39 -0.93
CA GLU A 142 3.07 -6.78 -1.35
C GLU A 142 2.58 -7.75 -0.27
N LYS A 143 1.92 -8.83 -0.70
CA LYS A 143 1.55 -9.92 0.21
C LYS A 143 2.78 -10.52 0.88
N GLY A 144 2.72 -10.70 2.19
CA GLY A 144 3.80 -11.24 3.01
C GLY A 144 4.84 -10.21 3.42
N SER A 145 4.76 -8.96 2.93
CA SER A 145 5.62 -7.88 3.38
C SER A 145 5.08 -7.20 4.63
N THR A 146 5.94 -6.41 5.26
CA THR A 146 5.57 -5.56 6.40
C THR A 146 5.46 -4.12 5.96
N CYS A 147 4.37 -3.47 6.33
CA CYS A 147 4.19 -2.03 6.11
C CYS A 147 3.98 -1.31 7.44
N GLN A 148 4.13 0.00 7.42
CA GLN A 148 3.76 0.89 8.52
C GLN A 148 2.59 1.76 8.09
N ILE A 149 1.56 1.82 8.93
CA ILE A 149 0.44 2.73 8.78
C ILE A 149 0.55 3.74 9.90
N LYS A 150 0.70 5.02 9.55
CA LYS A 150 0.88 6.10 10.52
C LYS A 150 -0.31 7.02 10.52
N ALA A 151 -0.71 7.45 11.70
CA ALA A 151 -1.71 8.48 11.91
C ALA A 151 -1.11 9.58 12.79
N LYS A 152 -1.24 10.84 12.37
CA LYS A 152 -0.88 12.01 13.17
C LYS A 152 -2.17 12.59 13.75
N LEU A 153 -2.20 12.71 15.07
CA LEU A 153 -3.34 13.25 15.78
C LEU A 153 -2.96 14.58 16.45
N TYR A 154 -3.91 15.49 16.49
CA TYR A 154 -3.82 16.73 17.26
C TYR A 154 -4.93 16.72 18.31
N PHE A 155 -4.59 17.11 19.56
CA PHE A 155 -5.49 17.08 20.68
C PHE A 155 -5.95 18.52 21.00
N HIS A 156 -7.23 18.78 20.77
CA HIS A 156 -7.85 20.07 21.09
C HIS A 156 -8.16 20.20 22.57
N GLU A 157 -8.36 19.07 23.27
CA GLU A 157 -8.63 18.99 24.69
C GLU A 157 -7.75 17.91 25.33
N GLN A 158 -7.62 17.95 26.66
CA GLN A 158 -6.93 16.88 27.40
C GLN A 158 -7.72 15.57 27.28
N VAL A 159 -7.04 14.51 26.87
CA VAL A 159 -7.61 13.16 26.77
C VAL A 159 -6.81 12.18 27.63
N LYS A 160 -7.50 11.42 28.48
CA LYS A 160 -6.88 10.36 29.30
C LYS A 160 -7.01 9.02 28.61
N ASN A 161 -5.90 8.31 28.49
CA ASN A 161 -5.81 6.96 27.92
C ASN A 161 -6.55 6.82 26.58
N PRO A 162 -6.23 7.65 25.55
CA PRO A 162 -6.87 7.53 24.25
C PRO A 162 -6.59 6.14 23.66
N ILE A 163 -7.61 5.58 23.01
CA ILE A 163 -7.54 4.29 22.33
C ILE A 163 -7.41 4.57 20.84
N PHE A 164 -6.25 4.28 20.26
CA PHE A 164 -6.02 4.41 18.83
C PHE A 164 -6.39 3.10 18.13
N THR A 165 -7.15 3.19 17.05
CA THR A 165 -7.69 2.03 16.35
C THR A 165 -7.34 2.04 14.87
N ILE A 166 -7.11 0.85 14.33
CA ILE A 166 -7.00 0.60 12.90
C ILE A 166 -7.88 -0.58 12.52
N THR A 167 -8.57 -0.47 11.39
CA THR A 167 -9.35 -1.56 10.81
C THR A 167 -9.10 -1.63 9.31
N ILE A 168 -8.84 -2.82 8.79
CA ILE A 168 -8.73 -3.09 7.36
C ILE A 168 -10.00 -3.82 6.92
N ARG A 169 -10.63 -3.33 5.85
CA ARG A 169 -11.92 -3.79 5.35
C ARG A 169 -11.84 -4.15 3.87
N ASN A 170 -12.71 -4.99 3.41
CA ASN A 170 -12.90 -5.20 1.98
C ASN A 170 -13.79 -4.11 1.37
N LYS A 171 -13.88 -4.05 0.03
CA LYS A 171 -14.76 -3.11 -0.70
C LYS A 171 -16.26 -3.27 -0.37
N GLN A 172 -16.67 -4.41 0.17
CA GLN A 172 -18.05 -4.68 0.60
C GLN A 172 -18.33 -4.12 2.00
N GLY A 173 -17.31 -3.53 2.66
CA GLY A 173 -17.44 -2.96 3.99
C GLY A 173 -17.32 -3.98 5.12
N THR A 174 -16.88 -5.21 4.85
CA THR A 174 -16.65 -6.23 5.88
C THR A 174 -15.28 -6.02 6.52
N ASP A 175 -15.23 -5.98 7.84
CA ASP A 175 -13.98 -5.92 8.60
C ASP A 175 -13.22 -7.24 8.43
N ILE A 176 -11.99 -7.15 7.93
CA ILE A 176 -11.12 -8.32 7.69
C ILE A 176 -10.14 -8.51 8.85
N THR A 177 -9.53 -7.43 9.29
CA THR A 177 -8.60 -7.43 10.43
C THR A 177 -8.51 -6.03 11.00
N GLY A 178 -8.02 -5.94 12.22
CA GLY A 178 -7.82 -4.66 12.90
C GLY A 178 -7.30 -4.88 14.30
N THR A 179 -6.80 -3.81 14.90
CA THR A 179 -6.37 -3.79 16.29
C THR A 179 -6.54 -2.41 16.90
N ASN A 180 -6.29 -2.31 18.19
CA ASN A 180 -6.24 -1.05 18.91
C ASN A 180 -5.25 -1.12 20.07
N THR A 181 -4.87 0.04 20.60
CA THR A 181 -3.89 0.13 21.68
C THR A 181 -4.33 -0.58 22.96
N MET A 182 -5.63 -0.71 23.21
CA MET A 182 -6.16 -1.42 24.37
C MET A 182 -5.96 -2.94 24.24
N PHE A 183 -6.24 -3.53 23.06
CA PHE A 183 -5.97 -4.94 22.80
C PHE A 183 -4.48 -5.26 22.84
N GLU A 184 -3.66 -4.38 22.29
CA GLU A 184 -2.19 -4.50 22.31
C GLU A 184 -1.58 -4.17 23.68
N ARG A 185 -2.40 -3.78 24.67
CA ARG A 185 -1.97 -3.40 26.02
C ARG A 185 -0.92 -2.28 26.05
N VAL A 186 -1.05 -1.34 25.09
CA VAL A 186 -0.19 -0.17 25.03
C VAL A 186 -0.77 0.93 25.92
N GLU A 187 0.00 1.36 26.91
CA GLU A 187 -0.38 2.49 27.75
C GLU A 187 -0.17 3.81 26.96
N THR A 188 -1.24 4.55 26.76
CA THR A 188 -1.22 5.81 26.01
C THR A 188 -1.12 7.03 26.92
N GLY A 189 -1.43 6.86 28.22
CA GLY A 189 -1.29 7.89 29.24
C GLY A 189 -2.26 9.09 29.05
N VAL A 190 -1.87 10.22 29.60
CA VAL A 190 -2.60 11.48 29.43
C VAL A 190 -1.95 12.25 28.27
N VAL A 191 -2.78 12.79 27.39
CA VAL A 191 -2.33 13.69 26.32
C VAL A 191 -2.97 15.06 26.58
N GLU A 192 -2.14 16.09 26.64
CA GLU A 192 -2.59 17.44 26.95
C GLU A 192 -3.17 18.15 25.71
N ALA A 193 -4.02 19.15 25.95
CA ALA A 193 -4.51 20.01 24.88
C ALA A 193 -3.33 20.73 24.19
N GLY A 194 -3.37 20.81 22.85
CA GLY A 194 -2.31 21.38 22.03
C GLY A 194 -1.21 20.39 21.65
N GLU A 195 -1.17 19.17 22.23
CA GLU A 195 -0.18 18.17 21.84
C GLU A 195 -0.54 17.50 20.51
N SER A 196 0.50 17.03 19.82
CA SER A 196 0.38 16.12 18.67
C SER A 196 0.99 14.77 18.99
N ARG A 197 0.38 13.70 18.52
CA ARG A 197 0.88 12.33 18.64
C ARG A 197 0.93 11.66 17.28
N ILE A 198 1.97 10.88 17.05
CA ILE A 198 2.07 9.99 15.89
C ILE A 198 1.93 8.57 16.38
N VAL A 199 0.92 7.88 15.86
CA VAL A 199 0.67 6.46 16.12
C VAL A 199 1.12 5.67 14.90
N THR A 200 1.93 4.65 15.12
CA THR A 200 2.45 3.79 14.05
C THR A 200 1.98 2.36 14.28
N TYR A 201 1.29 1.81 13.31
CA TYR A 201 0.92 0.40 13.26
C TYR A 201 1.87 -0.30 12.29
N THR A 202 2.66 -1.23 12.81
CA THR A 202 3.52 -2.08 11.97
C THR A 202 2.79 -3.39 11.71
N GLN A 203 2.40 -3.61 10.46
CA GLN A 203 1.54 -4.72 10.10
C GLN A 203 2.17 -5.55 8.98
N ARG A 204 2.26 -6.87 9.19
CA ARG A 204 2.53 -7.80 8.11
C ARG A 204 1.24 -8.07 7.34
N ILE A 205 1.29 -7.95 6.01
CA ILE A 205 0.12 -8.08 5.15
C ILE A 205 0.07 -9.49 4.54
N ASP A 206 -0.65 -10.38 5.20
CA ASP A 206 -0.89 -11.76 4.72
C ASP A 206 -2.27 -11.90 4.02
N LEU A 207 -2.89 -10.77 3.66
CA LEU A 207 -4.17 -10.73 2.98
C LEU A 207 -4.08 -11.26 1.54
N GLN A 208 -5.20 -11.70 0.98
CA GLN A 208 -5.27 -12.06 -0.44
C GLN A 208 -5.09 -10.80 -1.30
N GLY A 209 -4.65 -10.99 -2.56
CA GLY A 209 -4.57 -9.87 -3.51
C GLY A 209 -5.95 -9.24 -3.73
N GLY A 210 -6.01 -7.93 -3.71
CA GLY A 210 -7.25 -7.15 -3.86
C GLY A 210 -7.13 -5.75 -3.29
N ASP A 211 -8.23 -5.00 -3.38
CA ASP A 211 -8.32 -3.66 -2.81
C ASP A 211 -8.97 -3.72 -1.44
N TYR A 212 -8.41 -2.97 -0.52
CA TYR A 212 -8.84 -2.87 0.86
C TYR A 212 -8.97 -1.41 1.27
N LEU A 213 -9.84 -1.16 2.20
CA LEU A 213 -10.08 0.14 2.81
C LEU A 213 -9.47 0.14 4.22
N ILE A 214 -8.92 1.27 4.63
CA ILE A 214 -8.32 1.42 5.96
C ILE A 214 -9.09 2.49 6.73
N SER A 215 -9.63 2.09 7.88
CA SER A 215 -10.26 3.00 8.82
C SER A 215 -9.32 3.27 9.98
N LEU A 216 -9.20 4.52 10.37
CA LEU A 216 -8.42 4.98 11.52
C LEU A 216 -9.35 5.62 12.56
N GLY A 217 -9.03 5.48 13.84
CA GLY A 217 -9.84 6.06 14.87
C GLY A 217 -9.08 6.41 16.14
N CYS A 218 -9.64 7.38 16.86
CA CYS A 218 -9.29 7.71 18.23
C CYS A 218 -10.55 7.71 19.07
N THR A 219 -10.56 6.88 20.10
CA THR A 219 -11.69 6.69 21.02
C THR A 219 -11.19 6.71 22.45
N GLY A 220 -12.06 6.59 23.42
CA GLY A 220 -11.68 6.47 24.84
C GLY A 220 -12.89 6.34 25.73
N TYR A 221 -12.64 6.47 27.04
CA TYR A 221 -13.67 6.43 28.06
C TYR A 221 -13.59 7.69 28.94
N VAL A 222 -14.76 8.26 29.25
CA VAL A 222 -14.91 9.31 30.27
C VAL A 222 -15.78 8.71 31.37
N GLY A 223 -15.18 8.32 32.47
CA GLY A 223 -15.83 7.40 33.43
C GLY A 223 -16.12 6.06 32.75
N ASP A 224 -17.39 5.65 32.78
CA ASP A 224 -17.84 4.41 32.11
C ASP A 224 -18.42 4.66 30.70
N GLU A 225 -18.45 5.91 30.24
CA GLU A 225 -19.04 6.28 28.95
C GLU A 225 -17.99 6.20 27.84
N PHE A 226 -18.28 5.36 26.82
CA PHE A 226 -17.43 5.26 25.63
C PHE A 226 -17.63 6.48 24.73
N ARG A 227 -16.53 7.11 24.30
CA ARG A 227 -16.50 8.30 23.45
C ARG A 227 -15.73 8.03 22.17
N VAL A 228 -16.23 8.57 21.07
CA VAL A 228 -15.53 8.58 19.77
C VAL A 228 -15.02 10.00 19.55
N TYR A 229 -13.72 10.19 19.76
CA TYR A 229 -13.11 11.51 19.55
C TYR A 229 -13.00 11.84 18.07
N HIS A 230 -12.50 10.89 17.27
CA HIS A 230 -12.46 11.06 15.82
C HIS A 230 -12.36 9.71 15.11
N ARG A 231 -13.04 9.59 13.98
CA ARG A 231 -12.96 8.41 13.13
C ARG A 231 -12.99 8.77 11.66
N LEU A 232 -11.99 8.31 10.94
CA LEU A 232 -11.95 8.24 9.49
C LEU A 232 -12.35 6.80 9.12
N TYR A 233 -13.60 6.65 8.68
CA TYR A 233 -14.20 5.35 8.46
C TYR A 233 -14.43 5.13 6.96
N ASP A 234 -13.63 4.25 6.39
CA ASP A 234 -13.65 3.93 4.99
C ASP A 234 -14.22 2.52 4.72
#